data_366fbee109c09aec4e48e49a7c805741
#
_entry.id   366fbee109c09aec4e48e49a7c805741
#
_cell.length_a   1.000
_cell.length_b   1.000
_cell.length_c   1.000
_cell.angle_alpha   90.00
_cell.angle_beta   90.00
_cell.angle_gamma   90.00
#
_symmetry.space_group_name_H-M   'P 1'
#
loop_
_entity.id
_entity.type
_entity.pdbx_description
1 polymer ?
#
loop_
_entity_poly.entity_id
_entity_poly.type
_entity_poly.pdbx_seq_one_letter_code
_entity_poly.pdbx_strand_id
1 'polypeptide(L)' 'MRNDVRDLRVAAGLSQRELAQALDVSRQTVNSIETGRYDPSLPLAIAIARHFHCTVEEIFHVD' A
#
# COMPACT_ATOMS: atom_id res chain seq x y z
N MET A 1 -2.62 -0.20 11.68
CA MET A 1 -3.20 1.04 11.11
C MET A 1 -4.12 0.67 9.96
N ARG A 2 -5.27 1.30 9.90
CA ARG A 2 -6.24 1.09 8.83
C ARG A 2 -5.79 1.81 7.56
N ASN A 3 -6.01 1.19 6.39
CA ASN A 3 -5.62 1.80 5.12
C ASN A 3 -6.49 1.28 3.96
N ASP A 4 -6.38 1.95 2.84
CA ASP A 4 -7.14 1.64 1.63
C ASP A 4 -6.26 1.04 0.52
N VAL A 5 -5.10 0.51 0.84
CA VAL A 5 -4.15 -0.01 -0.15
C VAL A 5 -4.78 -1.12 -0.99
N ARG A 6 -5.48 -2.06 -0.34
CA ARG A 6 -6.14 -3.15 -1.06
C ARG A 6 -7.18 -2.65 -2.05
N ASP A 7 -8.03 -1.71 -1.60
CA ASP A 7 -9.09 -1.18 -2.46
C ASP A 7 -8.50 -0.45 -3.67
N LEU A 8 -7.45 0.33 -3.46
CA LEU A 8 -6.77 1.01 -4.56
C LEU A 8 -6.11 0.02 -5.51
N ARG A 9 -5.48 -1.01 -4.97
CA ARG A 9 -4.85 -2.06 -5.77
C ARG A 9 -5.86 -2.80 -6.63
N VAL A 10 -6.97 -3.22 -6.04
CA VAL A 10 -8.03 -3.94 -6.75
C VAL A 10 -8.65 -3.05 -7.82
N ALA A 11 -8.90 -1.80 -7.52
CA ALA A 11 -9.45 -0.84 -8.48
C ALA A 11 -8.49 -0.61 -9.65
N ALA A 12 -7.19 -0.72 -9.43
CA ALA A 12 -6.18 -0.60 -10.48
C ALA A 12 -5.96 -1.90 -11.27
N GLY A 13 -6.63 -2.99 -10.88
CA GLY A 13 -6.50 -4.28 -11.55
C GLY A 13 -5.20 -5.01 -11.25
N LEU A 14 -4.53 -4.69 -10.13
CA LEU A 14 -3.24 -5.26 -9.79
C LEU A 14 -3.38 -6.41 -8.79
N SER A 15 -2.56 -7.46 -8.98
CA SER A 15 -2.35 -8.48 -7.94
C SER A 15 -1.42 -7.93 -6.85
N GLN A 16 -1.39 -8.60 -5.69
CA GLN A 16 -0.41 -8.26 -4.65
C GLN A 16 1.02 -8.37 -5.19
N ARG A 17 1.29 -9.39 -5.99
CA ARG A 17 2.61 -9.58 -6.59
C ARG A 17 2.98 -8.42 -7.50
N GLU A 18 2.05 -7.98 -8.34
CA GLU A 18 2.30 -6.87 -9.26
C GLU A 18 2.58 -5.57 -8.51
N LEU A 19 1.80 -5.29 -7.45
CA LEU A 19 2.06 -4.11 -6.63
C LEU A 19 3.40 -4.22 -5.91
N ALA A 20 3.73 -5.39 -5.38
CA ALA A 20 5.02 -5.62 -4.72
C ALA A 20 6.18 -5.37 -5.67
N GLN A 21 6.09 -5.84 -6.90
CA GLN A 21 7.11 -5.59 -7.92
C GLN A 21 7.25 -4.09 -8.21
N ALA A 22 6.15 -3.39 -8.34
CA ALA A 22 6.17 -1.94 -8.61
C ALA A 22 6.79 -1.16 -7.46
N LEU A 23 6.62 -1.60 -6.23
CA LEU A 23 7.15 -0.95 -5.03
C LEU A 23 8.54 -1.47 -4.62
N ASP A 24 9.05 -2.50 -5.31
CA ASP A 24 10.33 -3.14 -4.99
C ASP A 24 10.35 -3.72 -3.56
N VAL A 25 9.26 -4.38 -3.19
CA VAL A 25 9.14 -5.08 -1.90
C VAL A 25 8.61 -6.49 -2.14
N SER A 26 8.58 -7.31 -1.09
CA SER A 26 8.01 -8.65 -1.19
C SER A 26 6.48 -8.61 -1.23
N ARG A 27 5.88 -9.64 -1.82
CA ARG A 27 4.43 -9.82 -1.78
C ARG A 27 3.93 -9.93 -0.34
N GLN A 28 4.70 -10.59 0.53
CA GLN A 28 4.36 -10.71 1.94
C GLN A 28 4.24 -9.34 2.61
N THR A 29 5.13 -8.40 2.26
CA THR A 29 5.07 -7.03 2.76
C THR A 29 3.77 -6.35 2.35
N VAL A 30 3.37 -6.48 1.08
CA VAL A 30 2.11 -5.92 0.61
C VAL A 30 0.93 -6.50 1.40
N ASN A 31 0.91 -7.83 1.54
CA ASN A 31 -0.17 -8.48 2.29
C ASN A 31 -0.22 -8.00 3.75
N SER A 32 0.93 -7.88 4.40
CA SER A 32 1.00 -7.42 5.79
C SER A 32 0.51 -5.99 5.95
N ILE A 33 0.79 -5.13 4.98
CA ILE A 33 0.28 -3.75 4.98
C ILE A 33 -1.23 -3.76 4.81
N GLU A 34 -1.75 -4.50 3.82
CA GLU A 34 -3.18 -4.52 3.51
C GLU A 34 -4.02 -5.06 4.67
N THR A 35 -3.48 -6.00 5.44
CA THR A 35 -4.18 -6.56 6.61
C THR A 35 -4.01 -5.74 7.88
N GLY A 36 -3.24 -4.65 7.84
CA GLY A 36 -3.01 -3.80 9.01
C GLY A 36 -2.02 -4.35 10.02
N ARG A 37 -1.33 -5.45 9.69
CA ARG A 37 -0.33 -6.06 10.58
C ARG A 37 0.99 -5.31 10.62
N TYR A 38 1.29 -4.57 9.57
CA TYR A 38 2.54 -3.87 9.41
C TYR A 38 2.27 -2.48 8.86
N ASP A 39 2.78 -1.47 9.55
CA ASP A 39 2.71 -0.10 9.07
C ASP A 39 3.97 0.18 8.26
N PRO A 40 3.84 0.63 7.01
CA PRO A 40 5.02 0.86 6.18
C PRO A 40 5.89 1.98 6.74
N SER A 41 7.19 1.92 6.45
CA SER A 41 8.09 3.04 6.71
C SER A 41 7.59 4.26 5.95
N LEU A 42 8.00 5.46 6.39
CA LEU A 42 7.60 6.68 5.69
C LEU A 42 8.01 6.65 4.21
N PRO A 43 9.23 6.26 3.83
CA PRO A 43 9.57 6.16 2.42
C PRO A 43 8.66 5.22 1.64
N LEU A 44 8.30 4.07 2.20
CA LEU A 44 7.40 3.13 1.53
C LEU A 44 5.98 3.68 1.44
N ALA A 45 5.50 4.34 2.50
CA ALA A 45 4.18 4.97 2.48
C ALA A 45 4.10 6.04 1.38
N ILE A 46 5.14 6.84 1.22
CA ILE A 46 5.23 7.85 0.16
C ILE A 46 5.24 7.19 -1.21
N ALA A 47 5.99 6.09 -1.37
CA ALA A 47 6.04 5.35 -2.64
C ALA A 47 4.66 4.80 -3.02
N ILE A 48 3.93 4.27 -2.05
CA ILE A 48 2.57 3.77 -2.26
C ILE A 48 1.65 4.92 -2.71
N ALA A 49 1.71 6.05 -2.00
CA ALA A 49 0.89 7.20 -2.32
C ALA A 49 1.18 7.71 -3.74
N ARG A 50 2.44 7.79 -4.12
CA ARG A 50 2.83 8.23 -5.47
C ARG A 50 2.36 7.24 -6.54
N HIS A 51 2.42 5.95 -6.25
CA HIS A 51 1.98 4.93 -7.19
C HIS A 51 0.49 5.10 -7.54
N PHE A 52 -0.32 5.45 -6.55
CA PHE A 52 -1.76 5.60 -6.72
C PHE A 52 -2.19 7.07 -6.93
N HIS A 53 -1.24 7.99 -7.06
CA HIS A 53 -1.51 9.43 -7.26
C HIS A 53 -2.37 10.01 -6.14
N CYS A 54 -2.08 9.60 -4.91
CA CYS A 54 -2.77 10.06 -3.70
C CYS A 54 -1.76 10.66 -2.72
N THR A 55 -2.26 11.25 -1.64
CA THR A 55 -1.42 11.61 -0.50
C THR A 55 -1.39 10.47 0.50
N VAL A 56 -0.40 10.46 1.39
CA VAL A 56 -0.29 9.44 2.43
C VAL A 56 -1.56 9.46 3.31
N GLU A 57 -2.04 10.63 3.67
CA GLU A 57 -3.21 10.78 4.55
C GLU A 57 -4.51 10.30 3.90
N GLU A 58 -4.60 10.29 2.58
CA GLU A 58 -5.75 9.75 1.86
C GLU A 58 -5.80 8.23 1.93
N ILE A 59 -4.67 7.58 2.13
CA ILE A 59 -4.55 6.12 2.10
C ILE A 59 -4.46 5.51 3.49
N PHE A 60 -3.68 6.13 4.39
CA PHE A 60 -3.41 5.60 5.72
C PHE A 60 -4.15 6.44 6.77
N HIS A 61 -4.88 5.76 7.65
CA HIS A 61 -5.79 6.42 8.59
C HIS A 61 -5.39 6.13 10.03
N VAL A 62 -5.21 7.18 10.80
CA VAL A 62 -4.98 7.12 12.25
C VAL A 62 -6.28 7.56 12.92
N ASP A 63 -6.84 6.67 13.71
CA ASP A 63 -8.12 6.94 14.39
C ASP A 63 -7.92 7.74 15.68
#